data_05542f18975075543cff7723484fc53d
#
_entry.id   05542f18975075543cff7723484fc53d
#
_cell.length_a   1.000
_cell.length_b   1.000
_cell.length_c   1.000
_cell.angle_alpha   90.00
_cell.angle_beta   90.00
_cell.angle_gamma   90.00
#
_symmetry.space_group_name_H-M   'P 1'
#
loop_
_entity.id
_entity.type
_entity.pdbx_description
1 polymer ?
#
loop_
_entity_poly.entity_id
_entity_poly.type
_entity_poly.pdbx_seq_one_letter_code
_entity_poly.pdbx_strand_id
1 'polypeptide(L)'
;SLVSMLIGTSFGTVSAVGIPLVIIGKAAGINLGLLGGAIFSGAYFGDRTSPLSSSLLLLCNLTNLKLFDYVKKLVIDNIIPFILCIVFYLVFSLKYPLTSIDNRLSIELYNYYNVSSLLLLPAIVLFLLSIFKVKITHSLPISILCAFILDILIQNTSVYNFLNCLIFGYTNNSDVLKNIIQGGGIISMLKTCYIIIISCC
;
A
#
# COMPACT_ATOMS: atom_id res chain seq x y z
N SER A 1 2.43 6.38 -6.46
CA SER A 1 1.79 7.70 -6.44
C SER A 1 0.31 7.67 -6.81
N LEU A 2 -0.10 7.05 -7.95
CA LEU A 2 -1.53 6.99 -8.36
C LEU A 2 -2.42 6.38 -7.28
N VAL A 3 -2.06 5.23 -6.73
CA VAL A 3 -2.82 4.59 -5.64
C VAL A 3 -2.90 5.48 -4.41
N SER A 4 -1.81 6.16 -4.04
CA SER A 4 -1.80 7.10 -2.92
C SER A 4 -2.71 8.31 -3.14
N MET A 5 -2.74 8.81 -4.37
CA MET A 5 -3.65 9.89 -4.76
C MET A 5 -5.13 9.49 -4.62
N LEU A 6 -5.45 8.22 -4.89
CA LEU A 6 -6.80 7.68 -4.78
C LEU A 6 -7.20 7.39 -3.33
N ILE A 7 -6.28 6.82 -2.54
CA ILE A 7 -6.53 6.49 -1.13
C ILE A 7 -6.50 7.76 -0.25
N GLY A 8 -5.68 8.75 -0.61
CA GLY A 8 -5.52 10.00 0.16
C GLY A 8 -4.75 9.82 1.48
N THR A 9 -3.94 8.76 1.59
CA THR A 9 -3.07 8.53 2.74
C THR A 9 -1.75 7.91 2.32
N SER A 10 -0.63 8.50 2.72
CA SER A 10 0.72 7.96 2.45
C SER A 10 0.97 6.66 3.18
N PHE A 11 0.67 6.59 4.47
CA PHE A 11 0.86 5.38 5.28
C PHE A 11 -0.04 4.21 4.83
N GLY A 12 -1.31 4.48 4.50
CA GLY A 12 -2.21 3.47 3.95
C GLY A 12 -1.70 2.89 2.64
N THR A 13 -1.14 3.73 1.77
CA THR A 13 -0.56 3.29 0.50
C THR A 13 0.71 2.48 0.69
N VAL A 14 1.60 2.90 1.60
CA VAL A 14 2.82 2.14 1.92
C VAL A 14 2.47 0.77 2.49
N SER A 15 1.45 0.68 3.35
CA SER A 15 1.01 -0.59 3.91
C SER A 15 0.34 -1.49 2.86
N ALA A 16 -0.56 -0.95 2.05
CA ALA A 16 -1.35 -1.75 1.11
C ALA A 16 -0.58 -2.17 -0.15
N VAL A 17 0.25 -1.29 -0.69
CA VAL A 17 0.98 -1.51 -1.95
C VAL A 17 2.48 -1.61 -1.73
N GLY A 18 3.02 -0.84 -0.80
CA GLY A 18 4.46 -0.81 -0.53
C GLY A 18 4.98 -2.14 -0.02
N ILE A 19 4.28 -2.78 0.93
CA ILE A 19 4.71 -4.07 1.49
C ILE A 19 4.76 -5.16 0.41
N PRO A 20 3.70 -5.41 -0.40
CA PRO A 20 3.78 -6.34 -1.51
C PRO A 20 4.91 -6.04 -2.50
N LEU A 21 5.14 -4.77 -2.84
CA LEU A 21 6.23 -4.39 -3.73
C LEU A 21 7.62 -4.68 -3.12
N VAL A 22 7.79 -4.48 -1.81
CA VAL A 22 9.03 -4.83 -1.10
C VAL A 22 9.26 -6.34 -1.12
N ILE A 23 8.21 -7.14 -0.94
CA ILE A 23 8.29 -8.60 -1.02
C ILE A 23 8.76 -9.04 -2.39
N ILE A 24 8.12 -8.54 -3.46
CA ILE A 24 8.49 -8.82 -4.85
C ILE A 24 9.91 -8.34 -5.15
N GLY A 25 10.26 -7.14 -4.71
CA GLY A 25 11.59 -6.58 -4.92
C GLY A 25 12.70 -7.35 -4.20
N LYS A 26 12.42 -7.84 -2.98
CA LYS A 26 13.33 -8.70 -2.25
C LYS A 26 13.55 -10.04 -2.98
N ALA A 27 12.47 -10.63 -3.50
CA ALA A 27 12.52 -11.84 -4.32
C ALA A 27 13.32 -11.64 -5.62
N ALA A 28 13.23 -10.45 -6.21
CA ALA A 28 13.95 -10.07 -7.42
C ALA A 28 15.40 -9.59 -7.18
N GLY A 29 15.88 -9.61 -5.93
CA GLY A 29 17.23 -9.16 -5.59
C GLY A 29 17.45 -7.65 -5.70
N ILE A 30 16.37 -6.85 -5.70
CA ILE A 30 16.44 -5.38 -5.79
C ILE A 30 16.99 -4.82 -4.48
N ASN A 31 17.79 -3.75 -4.59
CA ASN A 31 18.24 -3.01 -3.42
C ASN A 31 17.02 -2.41 -2.67
N LEU A 32 16.78 -2.91 -1.45
CA LEU A 32 15.61 -2.54 -0.64
C LEU A 32 15.59 -1.05 -0.27
N GLY A 33 16.76 -0.41 -0.16
CA GLY A 33 16.86 1.03 0.10
C GLY A 33 16.32 1.86 -1.05
N LEU A 34 16.71 1.53 -2.29
CA LEU A 34 16.19 2.20 -3.50
C LEU A 34 14.70 1.95 -3.67
N LEU A 35 14.26 0.71 -3.49
CA LEU A 35 12.86 0.34 -3.61
C LEU A 35 12.00 1.03 -2.54
N GLY A 36 12.45 1.02 -1.28
CA GLY A 36 11.78 1.73 -0.19
C GLY A 36 11.68 3.22 -0.46
N GLY A 37 12.77 3.85 -0.90
CA GLY A 37 12.78 5.26 -1.29
C GLY A 37 11.77 5.57 -2.40
N ALA A 38 11.69 4.73 -3.45
CA ALA A 38 10.73 4.89 -4.54
C ALA A 38 9.27 4.76 -4.07
N ILE A 39 9.00 3.81 -3.17
CA ILE A 39 7.67 3.60 -2.59
C ILE A 39 7.27 4.80 -1.73
N PHE A 40 8.14 5.23 -0.82
CA PHE A 40 7.86 6.37 0.05
C PHE A 40 7.68 7.67 -0.74
N SER A 41 8.59 8.01 -1.66
CA SER A 41 8.47 9.22 -2.48
C SER A 41 7.18 9.24 -3.29
N GLY A 42 6.80 8.10 -3.89
CA GLY A 42 5.54 7.96 -4.63
C GLY A 42 4.30 8.05 -3.75
N ALA A 43 4.34 7.48 -2.54
CA ALA A 43 3.23 7.54 -1.59
C ALA A 43 3.01 8.96 -1.06
N TYR A 44 4.07 9.66 -0.68
CA TYR A 44 3.99 11.04 -0.19
C TYR A 44 3.55 12.02 -1.27
N PHE A 45 4.07 11.88 -2.49
CA PHE A 45 3.61 12.71 -3.60
C PHE A 45 2.11 12.54 -3.85
N GLY A 46 1.62 11.29 -3.89
CA GLY A 46 0.21 11.01 -4.13
C GLY A 46 -0.69 11.54 -3.02
N ASP A 47 -0.31 11.39 -1.76
CA ASP A 47 -1.06 11.92 -0.62
C ASP A 47 -1.14 13.46 -0.66
N ARG A 48 -0.01 14.14 -0.91
CA ARG A 48 0.05 15.61 -1.01
C ARG A 48 -0.76 16.19 -2.17
N THR A 49 -0.96 15.45 -3.23
CA THR A 49 -1.71 15.88 -4.43
C THR A 49 -3.14 15.33 -4.47
N SER A 50 -3.54 14.59 -3.44
CA SER A 50 -4.88 14.00 -3.35
C SER A 50 -5.89 14.96 -2.75
N PRO A 51 -7.04 15.18 -3.41
CA PRO A 51 -8.14 15.93 -2.80
C PRO A 51 -8.83 15.19 -1.65
N LEU A 52 -8.50 13.90 -1.45
CA LEU A 52 -9.03 13.06 -0.37
C LEU A 52 -8.11 13.04 0.86
N SER A 53 -6.94 13.68 0.78
CA SER A 53 -5.97 13.72 1.87
C SER A 53 -6.54 14.47 3.08
N SER A 54 -6.54 13.80 4.24
CA SER A 54 -7.01 14.38 5.50
C SER A 54 -6.17 15.56 5.94
N SER A 55 -4.86 15.51 5.72
CA SER A 55 -3.93 16.61 6.03
C SER A 55 -4.20 17.84 5.16
N LEU A 56 -4.49 17.63 3.89
CA LEU A 56 -4.84 18.69 2.96
C LEU A 56 -6.19 19.33 3.29
N LEU A 57 -7.19 18.50 3.60
CA LEU A 57 -8.51 18.97 4.04
C LEU A 57 -8.41 19.81 5.30
N LEU A 58 -7.62 19.37 6.28
CA LEU A 58 -7.37 20.13 7.51
C LEU A 58 -6.75 21.50 7.19
N LEU A 59 -5.71 21.52 6.35
CA LEU A 59 -5.03 22.74 5.96
C LEU A 59 -5.99 23.72 5.25
N CYS A 60 -6.78 23.25 4.31
CA CYS A 60 -7.76 24.07 3.59
C CYS A 60 -8.82 24.64 4.53
N ASN A 61 -9.27 23.87 5.53
CA ASN A 61 -10.22 24.34 6.53
C ASN A 61 -9.63 25.43 7.43
N LEU A 62 -8.37 25.28 7.83
CA LEU A 62 -7.68 26.26 8.68
C LEU A 62 -7.36 27.57 7.93
N THR A 63 -7.06 27.48 6.64
CA THR A 63 -6.66 28.64 5.83
C THR A 63 -7.81 29.23 4.99
N ASN A 64 -9.01 28.65 5.06
CA ASN A 64 -10.19 29.04 4.26
C ASN A 64 -9.92 29.03 2.73
N LEU A 65 -9.00 28.17 2.26
CA LEU A 65 -8.70 28.00 0.84
C LEU A 65 -9.64 27.01 0.19
N LYS A 66 -9.97 27.25 -1.09
CA LYS A 66 -10.73 26.29 -1.89
C LYS A 66 -9.85 25.08 -2.21
N LEU A 67 -10.30 23.90 -1.82
CA LEU A 67 -9.57 22.64 -1.95
C LEU A 67 -9.00 22.39 -3.36
N PHE A 68 -9.84 22.52 -4.38
CA PHE A 68 -9.42 22.23 -5.76
C PHE A 68 -8.40 23.23 -6.31
N ASP A 69 -8.49 24.51 -5.96
CA ASP A 69 -7.53 25.52 -6.38
C ASP A 69 -6.17 25.30 -5.74
N TYR A 70 -6.19 24.85 -4.46
CA TYR A 70 -4.97 24.54 -3.72
C TYR A 70 -4.30 23.26 -4.24
N VAL A 71 -5.08 22.19 -4.48
CA VAL A 71 -4.57 20.93 -5.09
C VAL A 71 -3.92 21.21 -6.44
N LYS A 72 -4.55 22.03 -7.29
CA LYS A 72 -3.99 22.39 -8.60
C LYS A 72 -2.63 23.08 -8.47
N LYS A 73 -2.48 24.00 -7.53
CA LYS A 73 -1.18 24.66 -7.25
C LYS A 73 -0.15 23.65 -6.75
N LEU A 74 -0.52 22.81 -5.80
CA LEU A 74 0.38 21.78 -5.27
C LEU A 74 0.87 20.80 -6.35
N VAL A 75 0.01 20.41 -7.28
CA VAL A 75 0.42 19.55 -8.40
C VAL A 75 1.45 20.27 -9.27
N ILE A 76 1.21 21.54 -9.60
CA ILE A 76 2.14 22.34 -10.43
C ILE A 76 3.49 22.52 -9.72
N ASP A 77 3.47 22.86 -8.43
CA ASP A 77 4.68 23.10 -7.65
C ASP A 77 5.52 21.83 -7.44
N ASN A 78 4.84 20.67 -7.30
CA ASN A 78 5.51 19.39 -7.05
C ASN A 78 5.84 18.59 -8.33
N ILE A 79 5.46 19.05 -9.53
CA ILE A 79 5.71 18.30 -10.78
C ILE A 79 7.21 18.19 -11.09
N ILE A 80 7.97 19.25 -10.84
CA ILE A 80 9.41 19.26 -11.07
C ILE A 80 10.15 18.29 -10.16
N PRO A 81 9.98 18.32 -8.81
CA PRO A 81 10.54 17.31 -7.93
C PRO A 81 10.13 15.89 -8.28
N PHE A 82 8.87 15.69 -8.70
CA PHE A 82 8.36 14.37 -9.07
C PHE A 82 9.05 13.82 -10.32
N ILE A 83 9.22 14.64 -11.36
CA ILE A 83 9.95 14.24 -12.56
C ILE A 83 11.42 13.92 -12.23
N LEU A 84 12.08 14.74 -11.41
CA LEU A 84 13.44 14.47 -10.95
C LEU A 84 13.56 13.14 -10.21
N CYS A 85 12.60 12.81 -9.32
CA CYS A 85 12.54 11.51 -8.66
C CYS A 85 12.37 10.36 -9.65
N ILE A 86 11.48 10.49 -10.64
CA ILE A 86 11.29 9.47 -11.68
C ILE A 86 12.60 9.24 -12.44
N VAL A 87 13.25 10.32 -12.91
CA VAL A 87 14.52 10.22 -13.65
C VAL A 87 15.59 9.55 -12.78
N PHE A 88 15.71 9.97 -11.52
CA PHE A 88 16.66 9.39 -10.58
C PHE A 88 16.45 7.87 -10.44
N TYR A 89 15.23 7.42 -10.16
CA TYR A 89 14.96 5.98 -10.01
C TYR A 89 15.09 5.22 -11.31
N LEU A 90 14.78 5.80 -12.47
CA LEU A 90 15.02 5.20 -13.78
C LEU A 90 16.52 4.97 -14.03
N VAL A 91 17.36 5.98 -13.78
CA VAL A 91 18.82 5.86 -13.95
C VAL A 91 19.39 4.78 -13.04
N PHE A 92 18.94 4.73 -11.77
CA PHE A 92 19.39 3.68 -10.85
C PHE A 92 18.86 2.30 -11.25
N SER A 93 17.64 2.19 -11.73
CA SER A 93 17.07 0.94 -12.22
C SER A 93 17.86 0.37 -13.41
N LEU A 94 18.33 1.23 -14.30
CA LEU A 94 19.18 0.80 -15.43
C LEU A 94 20.57 0.36 -15.00
N LYS A 95 21.12 0.99 -13.93
CA LYS A 95 22.44 0.60 -13.38
C LYS A 95 22.43 -0.72 -12.61
N TYR A 96 21.30 -1.07 -12.02
CA TYR A 96 21.12 -2.29 -11.21
C TYR A 96 20.04 -3.17 -11.83
N PRO A 97 20.35 -3.84 -12.97
CA PRO A 97 19.39 -4.73 -13.61
C PRO A 97 19.03 -5.90 -12.68
N LEU A 98 17.83 -6.41 -12.83
CA LEU A 98 17.33 -7.57 -12.09
C LEU A 98 18.24 -8.78 -12.36
N THR A 99 18.85 -9.32 -11.31
CA THR A 99 19.83 -10.41 -11.45
C THR A 99 19.21 -11.79 -11.63
N SER A 100 18.05 -12.04 -11.13
CA SER A 100 17.19 -13.22 -11.41
C SER A 100 16.00 -13.19 -10.46
N ILE A 101 14.83 -13.46 -10.99
CA ILE A 101 13.66 -13.72 -10.16
C ILE A 101 13.87 -15.10 -9.54
N ASP A 102 13.93 -15.19 -8.22
CA ASP A 102 13.99 -16.48 -7.55
C ASP A 102 12.67 -17.23 -7.77
N ASN A 103 12.68 -18.15 -8.72
CA ASN A 103 11.50 -18.94 -9.08
C ASN A 103 10.96 -19.77 -7.91
N ARG A 104 11.74 -19.98 -6.84
CA ARG A 104 11.31 -20.71 -5.65
C ARG A 104 10.13 -20.03 -4.96
N LEU A 105 10.14 -18.68 -4.86
CA LEU A 105 9.04 -17.93 -4.28
C LEU A 105 7.75 -18.04 -5.07
N SER A 106 7.84 -17.99 -6.39
CA SER A 106 6.64 -18.14 -7.23
C SER A 106 6.07 -19.56 -7.12
N ILE A 107 6.92 -20.59 -7.12
CA ILE A 107 6.51 -21.98 -6.98
C ILE A 107 5.87 -22.21 -5.60
N GLU A 108 6.48 -21.72 -4.52
CA GLU A 108 5.92 -21.85 -3.18
C GLU A 108 4.58 -21.11 -3.05
N LEU A 109 4.46 -19.91 -3.59
CA LEU A 109 3.18 -19.18 -3.58
C LEU A 109 2.07 -19.93 -4.31
N TYR A 110 2.36 -20.52 -5.48
CA TYR A 110 1.40 -21.34 -6.21
C TYR A 110 1.03 -22.64 -5.49
N ASN A 111 1.96 -23.21 -4.72
CA ASN A 111 1.70 -24.43 -3.95
C ASN A 111 0.84 -24.19 -2.72
N TYR A 112 0.96 -23.03 -2.08
CA TYR A 112 0.25 -22.70 -0.85
C TYR A 112 -1.06 -21.93 -1.09
N TYR A 113 -1.17 -21.20 -2.21
CA TYR A 113 -2.31 -20.33 -2.49
C TYR A 113 -2.89 -20.59 -3.86
N ASN A 114 -4.21 -20.62 -3.95
CA ASN A 114 -4.93 -20.59 -5.21
C ASN A 114 -4.88 -19.19 -5.81
N VAL A 115 -3.85 -18.90 -6.61
CA VAL A 115 -3.68 -17.58 -7.25
C VAL A 115 -4.67 -17.44 -8.40
N SER A 116 -5.76 -16.71 -8.16
CA SER A 116 -6.78 -16.39 -9.17
C SER A 116 -6.84 -14.89 -9.42
N SER A 117 -7.15 -14.49 -10.65
CA SER A 117 -7.39 -13.08 -10.99
C SER A 117 -8.51 -12.44 -10.18
N LEU A 118 -9.43 -13.25 -9.63
CA LEU A 118 -10.50 -12.82 -8.74
C LEU A 118 -9.99 -12.19 -7.44
N LEU A 119 -8.77 -12.53 -6.99
CA LEU A 119 -8.15 -11.94 -5.80
C LEU A 119 -7.80 -10.44 -5.98
N LEU A 120 -7.81 -9.92 -7.20
CA LEU A 120 -7.68 -8.48 -7.47
C LEU A 120 -8.99 -7.70 -7.26
N LEU A 121 -10.11 -8.38 -7.10
CA LEU A 121 -11.44 -7.77 -6.98
C LEU A 121 -11.54 -6.77 -5.82
N PRO A 122 -11.04 -7.03 -4.59
CA PRO A 122 -11.07 -6.06 -3.51
C PRO A 122 -10.30 -4.77 -3.83
N ALA A 123 -9.17 -4.89 -4.53
CA ALA A 123 -8.40 -3.73 -4.96
C ALA A 123 -9.16 -2.91 -6.02
N ILE A 124 -9.81 -3.59 -6.97
CA ILE A 124 -10.65 -2.95 -7.99
C ILE A 124 -11.85 -2.25 -7.35
N VAL A 125 -12.51 -2.89 -6.38
CA VAL A 125 -13.63 -2.31 -5.62
C VAL A 125 -13.19 -1.05 -4.90
N LEU A 126 -12.06 -1.08 -4.20
CA LEU A 126 -11.52 0.09 -3.52
C LEU A 126 -11.20 1.23 -4.50
N PHE A 127 -10.63 0.89 -5.65
CA PHE A 127 -10.32 1.86 -6.71
C PHE A 127 -11.59 2.51 -7.27
N LEU A 128 -12.62 1.71 -7.58
CA LEU A 128 -13.90 2.21 -8.09
C LEU A 128 -14.60 3.11 -7.07
N LEU A 129 -14.67 2.69 -5.80
CA LEU A 129 -15.28 3.50 -4.74
C LEU A 129 -14.54 4.83 -4.53
N SER A 130 -13.22 4.84 -4.72
CA SER A 130 -12.43 6.08 -4.66
C SER A 130 -12.75 7.03 -5.83
N ILE A 131 -12.94 6.50 -7.04
CA ILE A 131 -13.39 7.30 -8.21
C ILE A 131 -14.78 7.89 -7.97
N PHE A 132 -15.69 7.14 -7.36
CA PHE A 132 -17.03 7.61 -6.99
C PHE A 132 -17.02 8.58 -5.79
N LYS A 133 -15.85 9.00 -5.31
CA LYS A 133 -15.66 9.93 -4.18
C LYS A 133 -16.36 9.46 -2.88
N VAL A 134 -16.52 8.16 -2.70
CA VAL A 134 -17.02 7.59 -1.45
C VAL A 134 -15.98 7.82 -0.35
N LYS A 135 -16.42 8.21 0.83
CA LYS A 135 -15.53 8.44 1.98
C LYS A 135 -14.73 7.16 2.27
N ILE A 136 -13.42 7.30 2.49
CA ILE A 136 -12.48 6.20 2.78
C ILE A 136 -12.98 5.34 3.95
N THR A 137 -13.62 5.95 4.94
CA THR A 137 -14.21 5.28 6.09
C THR A 137 -15.23 4.18 5.71
N HIS A 138 -15.88 4.30 4.55
CA HIS A 138 -16.82 3.31 4.05
C HIS A 138 -16.18 2.40 2.98
N SER A 139 -15.27 2.94 2.18
CA SER A 139 -14.61 2.19 1.11
C SER A 139 -13.71 1.07 1.64
N LEU A 140 -12.97 1.33 2.72
CA LEU A 140 -12.10 0.33 3.35
C LEU A 140 -12.87 -0.87 3.91
N PRO A 141 -13.92 -0.70 4.75
CA PRO A 141 -14.70 -1.84 5.24
C PRO A 141 -15.34 -2.66 4.12
N ILE A 142 -15.85 -2.01 3.07
CA ILE A 142 -16.44 -2.71 1.92
C ILE A 142 -15.39 -3.56 1.19
N SER A 143 -14.20 -3.02 0.98
CA SER A 143 -13.09 -3.76 0.36
C SER A 143 -12.64 -4.94 1.22
N ILE A 144 -12.56 -4.75 2.56
CA ILE A 144 -12.21 -5.82 3.51
C ILE A 144 -13.28 -6.93 3.50
N LEU A 145 -14.56 -6.57 3.48
CA LEU A 145 -15.65 -7.55 3.38
C LEU A 145 -15.60 -8.32 2.06
N CYS A 146 -15.30 -7.64 0.94
CA CYS A 146 -15.10 -8.29 -0.34
C CYS A 146 -13.92 -9.29 -0.29
N ALA A 147 -12.79 -8.89 0.30
CA ALA A 147 -11.63 -9.76 0.49
C ALA A 147 -11.97 -10.97 1.37
N PHE A 148 -12.71 -10.77 2.46
CA PHE A 148 -13.16 -11.84 3.37
C PHE A 148 -14.02 -12.89 2.65
N ILE A 149 -14.98 -12.45 1.84
CA ILE A 149 -15.84 -13.34 1.07
C ILE A 149 -15.01 -14.17 0.07
N LEU A 150 -14.07 -13.52 -0.62
CA LEU A 150 -13.20 -14.20 -1.58
C LEU A 150 -12.24 -15.19 -0.92
N ASP A 151 -11.72 -14.86 0.26
CA ASP A 151 -10.83 -15.74 1.03
C ASP A 151 -11.54 -17.04 1.43
N ILE A 152 -12.79 -16.94 1.89
CA ILE A 152 -13.60 -18.12 2.20
C ILE A 152 -13.91 -18.94 0.94
N LEU A 153 -14.27 -18.28 -0.18
CA LEU A 153 -14.71 -18.96 -1.39
C LEU A 153 -13.56 -19.61 -2.17
N ILE A 154 -12.39 -18.96 -2.22
CA ILE A 154 -11.27 -19.40 -3.06
C ILE A 154 -10.25 -20.20 -2.25
N GLN A 155 -9.92 -19.74 -1.04
CA GLN A 155 -8.89 -20.35 -0.21
C GLN A 155 -9.46 -21.40 0.78
N ASN A 156 -10.81 -21.50 0.91
CA ASN A 156 -11.47 -22.35 1.90
C ASN A 156 -10.95 -22.11 3.35
N THR A 157 -10.57 -20.89 3.67
CA THR A 157 -10.06 -20.55 4.99
C THR A 157 -11.20 -20.52 6.01
N SER A 158 -10.90 -20.93 7.24
CA SER A 158 -11.87 -20.79 8.35
C SER A 158 -11.99 -19.33 8.76
N VAL A 159 -13.22 -18.90 9.09
CA VAL A 159 -13.50 -17.56 9.64
C VAL A 159 -12.58 -17.23 10.83
N TYR A 160 -12.29 -18.21 11.68
CA TYR A 160 -11.36 -18.05 12.80
C TYR A 160 -9.94 -17.70 12.35
N ASN A 161 -9.43 -18.36 11.31
CA ASN A 161 -8.10 -18.07 10.78
C ASN A 161 -8.02 -16.68 10.15
N PHE A 162 -9.06 -16.25 9.44
CA PHE A 162 -9.14 -14.91 8.90
C PHE A 162 -9.12 -13.84 9.99
N LEU A 163 -9.93 -13.99 11.04
CA LEU A 163 -9.96 -13.07 12.17
C LEU A 163 -8.62 -13.03 12.93
N ASN A 164 -8.00 -14.18 13.12
CA ASN A 164 -6.66 -14.26 13.71
C ASN A 164 -5.63 -13.52 12.85
N CYS A 165 -5.66 -13.71 11.54
CA CYS A 165 -4.80 -13.00 10.60
C CYS A 165 -5.01 -11.48 10.65
N LEU A 166 -6.26 -11.04 10.76
CA LEU A 166 -6.62 -9.63 10.82
C LEU A 166 -6.13 -8.97 12.12
N ILE A 167 -6.22 -9.68 13.25
CA ILE A 167 -5.84 -9.14 14.56
C ILE A 167 -4.33 -9.24 14.80
N PHE A 168 -3.78 -10.44 14.68
CA PHE A 168 -2.39 -10.75 15.04
C PHE A 168 -1.42 -10.65 13.86
N GLY A 169 -1.94 -10.57 12.65
CA GLY A 169 -1.15 -10.65 11.42
C GLY A 169 -1.02 -12.08 10.91
N TYR A 170 -0.49 -12.16 9.70
CA TYR A 170 -0.28 -13.43 9.03
C TYR A 170 0.96 -14.14 9.58
N THR A 171 0.79 -15.40 9.99
CA THR A 171 1.88 -16.29 10.42
C THR A 171 1.84 -17.56 9.58
N ASN A 172 2.95 -17.89 8.92
CA ASN A 172 3.09 -19.13 8.15
C ASN A 172 4.20 -19.99 8.73
N ASN A 173 4.08 -21.31 8.62
CA ASN A 173 5.05 -22.28 9.09
C ASN A 173 6.17 -22.56 8.07
N SER A 174 6.09 -22.07 6.84
CA SER A 174 7.16 -22.22 5.84
C SER A 174 8.27 -21.20 6.06
N ASP A 175 9.52 -21.67 6.21
CA ASP A 175 10.68 -20.82 6.53
C ASP A 175 10.93 -19.70 5.49
N VAL A 176 10.63 -19.93 4.22
CA VAL A 176 10.84 -18.96 3.14
C VAL A 176 9.76 -17.88 3.18
N LEU A 177 8.49 -18.25 3.31
CA LEU A 177 7.36 -17.31 3.36
C LEU A 177 7.31 -16.56 4.71
N LYS A 178 7.73 -17.20 5.82
CA LYS A 178 7.78 -16.58 7.14
C LYS A 178 8.61 -15.30 7.14
N ASN A 179 9.82 -15.33 6.57
CA ASN A 179 10.73 -14.19 6.54
C ASN A 179 10.28 -13.04 5.61
N ILE A 180 9.30 -13.29 4.74
CA ILE A 180 8.87 -12.35 3.70
C ILE A 180 7.47 -11.79 3.99
N ILE A 181 6.53 -12.68 4.34
CA ILE A 181 5.09 -12.34 4.43
C ILE A 181 4.64 -12.19 5.89
N GLN A 182 5.42 -12.70 6.86
CA GLN A 182 5.03 -12.61 8.27
C GLN A 182 4.93 -11.15 8.73
N GLY A 183 3.79 -10.78 9.28
CA GLY A 183 3.57 -9.46 9.84
C GLY A 183 2.16 -8.93 9.56
N GLY A 184 1.98 -7.66 9.75
CA GLY A 184 0.68 -7.00 9.63
C GLY A 184 -0.18 -7.19 10.88
N GLY A 185 -1.50 -7.09 10.68
CA GLY A 185 -2.48 -7.17 11.75
C GLY A 185 -2.67 -5.87 12.52
N ILE A 186 -3.83 -5.76 13.15
CA ILE A 186 -4.24 -4.56 13.91
C ILE A 186 -3.26 -4.29 15.06
N ILE A 187 -2.77 -5.32 15.74
CA ILE A 187 -1.85 -5.17 16.88
C ILE A 187 -0.52 -4.54 16.45
N SER A 188 0.03 -4.95 15.32
CA SER A 188 1.25 -4.36 14.78
C SER A 188 1.06 -2.86 14.44
N MET A 189 -0.08 -2.52 13.86
CA MET A 189 -0.43 -1.13 13.53
C MET A 189 -0.69 -0.29 14.79
N LEU A 190 -1.33 -0.84 15.81
CA LEU A 190 -1.54 -0.15 17.09
C LEU A 190 -0.21 0.24 17.74
N LYS A 191 0.80 -0.65 17.72
CA LYS A 191 2.14 -0.35 18.22
C LYS A 191 2.77 0.84 17.49
N THR A 192 2.65 0.87 16.17
CA THR A 192 3.15 1.97 15.33
C THR A 192 2.40 3.28 15.62
N CYS A 193 1.07 3.24 15.73
CA CYS A 193 0.25 4.40 16.08
C CYS A 193 0.62 4.94 17.47
N TYR A 194 0.87 4.06 18.44
CA TYR A 194 1.27 4.46 19.79
C TYR A 194 2.61 5.21 19.79
N ILE A 195 3.60 4.71 19.04
CA ILE A 195 4.89 5.39 18.87
C ILE A 195 4.73 6.78 18.24
N ILE A 196 3.88 6.89 17.21
CA ILE A 196 3.61 8.17 16.55
C ILE A 196 2.94 9.14 17.50
N ILE A 197 1.95 8.72 18.27
CA ILE A 197 1.26 9.57 19.25
C ILE A 197 2.25 10.11 20.29
N ILE A 198 3.10 9.26 20.85
CA ILE A 198 4.13 9.68 21.83
C ILE A 198 5.13 10.67 21.19
N SER A 199 5.49 10.44 19.92
CA SER A 199 6.42 11.32 19.19
C SER A 199 5.83 12.71 18.88
N CYS A 200 4.50 12.84 18.82
CA CYS A 200 3.80 14.09 18.50
C CYS A 200 3.34 14.87 19.75
N CYS A 201 3.42 14.27 20.95
CA CYS A 201 3.18 14.94 22.23
C CYS A 201 4.46 15.48 22.82
#